data_e1833aa6afbcb041e0480be9cdb5d98b
#
_entry.id   e1833aa6afbcb041e0480be9cdb5d98b
#
_cell.length_a   1.000
_cell.length_b   1.000
_cell.length_c   1.000
_cell.angle_alpha   90.00
_cell.angle_beta   90.00
_cell.angle_gamma   90.00
#
_symmetry.space_group_name_H-M   'P 1'
#
loop_
_entity.id
_entity.type
_entity.pdbx_description
1 polymer ?
#
loop_
_entity_poly.entity_id
_entity_poly.type
_entity_poly.pdbx_seq_one_letter_code
_entity_poly.pdbx_strand_id
1 'polypeptide(L)'
;MLVACLLLFAAPALADDGTTTTTTTTTTTTTTTVAPTPPTSDVEQLGIGTIAPIGPATVTGVTPTRGTQLQLSPPPPSPFDPPADGGNGRRVVYSKSQQTVWVYDETNTIIKMHRVSGRQDPRDPSPGVYQVWSRSIRTFSVNNPSITWGYMIRFAKGDRGGNIGFHEIPYQYGRPVQSVDQLGQPLSGGCVRQTTEDAIWMWNWAQIGTVVIVTP
;
A
#
# COMPACT_ATOMS: atom_id res chain seq x y z
N MET A 1 44.74 52.74 13.36
CA MET A 1 43.62 53.68 13.12
C MET A 1 42.41 52.83 12.74
N LEU A 2 41.50 52.69 13.69
CA LEU A 2 40.19 52.08 13.47
C LEU A 2 39.23 53.11 12.87
N VAL A 3 38.55 52.77 11.81
CA VAL A 3 37.35 53.48 11.33
C VAL A 3 36.19 52.53 11.41
N ALA A 4 35.33 52.73 12.40
CA ALA A 4 34.06 52.05 12.54
C ALA A 4 33.02 52.75 11.67
N CYS A 5 32.41 52.10 10.74
CA CYS A 5 31.28 52.59 9.96
C CYS A 5 29.97 52.05 10.54
N LEU A 6 29.23 52.98 11.20
CA LEU A 6 27.94 52.72 11.81
C LEU A 6 26.86 52.98 10.76
N LEU A 7 26.16 51.91 10.30
CA LEU A 7 24.97 52.01 9.45
C LEU A 7 23.71 51.97 10.29
N LEU A 8 22.98 53.09 10.41
CA LEU A 8 21.66 53.17 10.91
C LEU A 8 20.65 52.60 9.87
N PHE A 9 19.86 51.61 10.26
CA PHE A 9 18.67 51.23 9.53
C PHE A 9 17.43 51.87 10.16
N ALA A 10 16.76 52.73 9.37
CA ALA A 10 15.45 53.27 9.71
C ALA A 10 14.36 52.24 9.42
N ALA A 11 13.43 52.05 10.37
CA ALA A 11 12.24 51.25 10.20
C ALA A 11 11.15 52.04 9.46
N PRO A 12 10.38 51.43 8.55
CA PRO A 12 9.17 52.09 8.00
C PRO A 12 7.98 51.92 8.93
N ALA A 13 7.15 52.95 8.95
CA ALA A 13 5.91 53.09 9.72
C ALA A 13 4.81 52.12 9.23
N LEU A 14 4.05 51.59 10.16
CA LEU A 14 2.82 50.84 9.97
C LEU A 14 1.71 51.77 9.42
N ALA A 15 1.15 51.45 8.28
CA ALA A 15 -0.13 51.96 7.83
C ALA A 15 -1.25 51.02 8.30
N ASP A 16 -2.17 51.56 9.06
CA ASP A 16 -3.41 50.94 9.53
C ASP A 16 -4.40 50.96 8.34
N ASP A 17 -4.81 49.80 7.83
CA ASP A 17 -5.85 49.72 6.81
C ASP A 17 -7.00 48.83 7.31
N GLY A 18 -8.16 49.50 7.48
CA GLY A 18 -9.38 48.97 8.07
C GLY A 18 -9.95 47.79 7.32
N THR A 19 -9.92 46.63 7.94
CA THR A 19 -10.55 45.41 7.43
C THR A 19 -12.01 45.34 7.80
N THR A 20 -12.90 45.56 6.85
CA THR A 20 -14.33 45.28 6.95
C THR A 20 -14.56 43.77 6.95
N THR A 21 -14.99 43.24 8.08
CA THR A 21 -15.34 41.79 8.21
C THR A 21 -16.73 41.56 7.61
N THR A 22 -16.76 40.94 6.43
CA THR A 22 -18.00 40.44 5.84
C THR A 22 -18.24 39.01 6.35
N THR A 23 -19.24 38.86 7.23
CA THR A 23 -19.67 37.53 7.73
C THR A 23 -20.53 36.86 6.68
N THR A 24 -19.96 35.88 5.98
CA THR A 24 -20.70 35.01 5.07
C THR A 24 -21.31 33.84 5.83
N THR A 25 -22.63 33.84 6.01
CA THR A 25 -23.39 32.75 6.61
C THR A 25 -23.54 31.63 5.57
N THR A 26 -22.79 30.54 5.74
CA THR A 26 -22.92 29.33 4.87
C THR A 26 -24.06 28.47 5.44
N THR A 27 -25.19 28.40 4.73
CA THR A 27 -26.30 27.48 5.01
C THR A 27 -25.93 26.10 4.50
N THR A 28 -25.66 25.16 5.42
CA THR A 28 -25.39 23.75 5.08
C THR A 28 -26.71 23.02 4.86
N THR A 29 -27.04 22.72 3.62
CA THR A 29 -28.18 21.85 3.27
C THR A 29 -27.72 20.39 3.39
N THR A 30 -28.20 19.68 4.39
CA THR A 30 -27.96 18.23 4.56
C THR A 30 -28.90 17.47 3.64
N THR A 31 -28.39 16.94 2.53
CA THR A 31 -29.11 16.02 1.66
C THR A 31 -28.90 14.61 2.22
N THR A 32 -29.97 14.03 2.80
CA THR A 32 -30.00 12.63 3.23
C THR A 32 -30.16 11.74 2.00
N THR A 33 -29.07 11.11 1.56
CA THR A 33 -29.11 10.07 0.50
C THR A 33 -29.57 8.76 1.12
N VAL A 34 -30.78 8.33 0.78
CA VAL A 34 -31.30 7.00 1.14
C VAL A 34 -30.56 5.97 0.28
N ALA A 35 -29.95 4.99 0.95
CA ALA A 35 -29.27 3.87 0.30
C ALA A 35 -30.30 3.00 -0.46
N PRO A 36 -29.98 2.51 -1.68
CA PRO A 36 -30.88 1.59 -2.41
C PRO A 36 -30.92 0.24 -1.71
N THR A 37 -32.15 -0.26 -1.50
CA THR A 37 -32.44 -1.61 -1.01
C THR A 37 -31.93 -2.64 -2.03
N PRO A 38 -31.24 -3.72 -1.63
CA PRO A 38 -30.83 -4.78 -2.56
C PRO A 38 -32.06 -5.52 -3.09
N PRO A 39 -32.04 -6.00 -4.36
CA PRO A 39 -33.14 -6.74 -4.94
C PRO A 39 -33.31 -8.08 -4.24
N THR A 40 -34.55 -8.40 -3.89
CA THR A 40 -34.96 -9.71 -3.37
C THR A 40 -34.81 -10.71 -4.51
N SER A 41 -33.91 -11.67 -4.38
CA SER A 41 -33.81 -12.81 -5.29
C SER A 41 -34.95 -13.79 -5.02
N ASP A 42 -35.87 -13.90 -5.97
CA ASP A 42 -36.84 -14.96 -6.04
C ASP A 42 -36.11 -16.30 -6.22
N VAL A 43 -36.07 -17.08 -5.17
CA VAL A 43 -35.62 -18.47 -5.24
C VAL A 43 -36.77 -19.27 -5.78
N GLU A 44 -36.73 -19.58 -7.07
CA GLU A 44 -37.65 -20.53 -7.70
C GLU A 44 -37.50 -21.91 -7.08
N GLN A 45 -38.56 -22.35 -6.40
CA GLN A 45 -38.62 -23.60 -5.64
C GLN A 45 -38.71 -24.76 -6.63
N LEU A 46 -37.58 -25.37 -6.97
CA LEU A 46 -37.52 -26.65 -7.70
C LEU A 46 -38.13 -27.74 -6.82
N GLY A 47 -39.22 -28.30 -7.30
CA GLY A 47 -39.98 -29.36 -6.62
C GLY A 47 -39.10 -30.57 -6.31
N ILE A 48 -38.97 -30.87 -5.01
CA ILE A 48 -38.33 -32.09 -4.53
C ILE A 48 -39.33 -33.23 -4.68
N GLY A 49 -39.07 -34.07 -5.67
CA GLY A 49 -39.82 -35.33 -5.81
C GLY A 49 -39.66 -36.22 -4.57
N THR A 50 -40.78 -36.68 -4.06
CA THR A 50 -40.88 -37.59 -2.90
C THR A 50 -40.11 -38.88 -3.19
N ILE A 51 -38.99 -39.11 -2.50
CA ILE A 51 -38.24 -40.36 -2.57
C ILE A 51 -38.92 -41.37 -1.63
N ALA A 52 -39.31 -42.53 -2.17
CA ALA A 52 -39.88 -43.62 -1.39
C ALA A 52 -38.84 -44.18 -0.38
N PRO A 53 -39.27 -44.65 0.82
CA PRO A 53 -38.35 -45.17 1.81
C PRO A 53 -37.69 -46.47 1.32
N ILE A 54 -36.37 -46.46 1.22
CA ILE A 54 -35.56 -47.67 0.97
C ILE A 54 -35.47 -48.41 2.30
N GLY A 55 -35.93 -49.64 2.33
CA GLY A 55 -35.87 -50.56 3.49
C GLY A 55 -34.42 -50.84 3.92
N PRO A 56 -34.21 -51.34 5.16
CA PRO A 56 -32.88 -51.53 5.72
C PRO A 56 -32.11 -52.59 4.95
N ALA A 57 -31.05 -52.17 4.24
CA ALA A 57 -30.05 -53.07 3.70
C ALA A 57 -29.11 -53.52 4.82
N THR A 58 -29.15 -54.83 5.12
CA THR A 58 -28.23 -55.49 6.06
C THR A 58 -26.84 -55.48 5.44
N VAL A 59 -25.96 -54.58 5.88
CA VAL A 59 -24.55 -54.58 5.48
C VAL A 59 -23.79 -55.60 6.32
N THR A 60 -23.54 -56.76 5.77
CA THR A 60 -22.70 -57.80 6.38
C THR A 60 -21.23 -57.41 6.23
N GLY A 61 -20.59 -57.18 7.39
CA GLY A 61 -19.13 -57.28 7.64
C GLY A 61 -18.17 -56.78 6.57
N VAL A 62 -17.91 -55.46 6.57
CA VAL A 62 -16.63 -54.96 6.02
C VAL A 62 -15.79 -54.49 7.22
N THR A 63 -14.74 -55.26 7.52
CA THR A 63 -13.70 -54.85 8.47
C THR A 63 -13.08 -53.55 7.96
N PRO A 64 -13.02 -52.49 8.74
CA PRO A 64 -12.39 -51.24 8.27
C PRO A 64 -10.88 -51.49 8.09
N THR A 65 -10.47 -51.66 6.86
CA THR A 65 -9.05 -51.55 6.53
C THR A 65 -8.61 -50.15 6.91
N ARG A 66 -7.62 -50.08 7.80
CA ARG A 66 -7.00 -48.82 8.28
C ARG A 66 -6.64 -47.97 7.06
N GLY A 67 -7.53 -47.06 6.72
CA GLY A 67 -7.33 -46.17 5.59
C GLY A 67 -6.09 -45.32 5.82
N THR A 68 -5.10 -45.46 4.96
CA THR A 68 -4.00 -44.52 4.85
C THR A 68 -4.64 -43.17 4.64
N GLN A 69 -4.58 -42.29 5.64
CA GLN A 69 -4.97 -40.90 5.45
C GLN A 69 -4.04 -40.34 4.38
N LEU A 70 -4.62 -40.05 3.22
CA LEU A 70 -3.94 -39.27 2.20
C LEU A 70 -3.65 -37.92 2.84
N GLN A 71 -2.43 -37.72 3.26
CA GLN A 71 -1.92 -36.46 3.74
C GLN A 71 -1.82 -35.55 2.51
N LEU A 72 -2.92 -34.82 2.25
CA LEU A 72 -2.92 -33.78 1.23
C LEU A 72 -1.82 -32.78 1.59
N SER A 73 -0.81 -32.68 0.75
CA SER A 73 0.16 -31.60 0.87
C SER A 73 -0.61 -30.27 0.88
N PRO A 74 -0.24 -29.31 1.73
CA PRO A 74 -0.90 -28.01 1.70
C PRO A 74 -0.81 -27.44 0.27
N PRO A 75 -1.85 -26.76 -0.18
CA PRO A 75 -1.82 -26.13 -1.50
C PRO A 75 -0.59 -25.20 -1.60
N PRO A 76 0.02 -25.06 -2.78
CA PRO A 76 1.11 -24.12 -2.96
C PRO A 76 0.64 -22.72 -2.52
N PRO A 77 1.51 -21.92 -1.86
CA PRO A 77 1.15 -20.57 -1.40
C PRO A 77 0.64 -19.74 -2.58
N SER A 78 -0.45 -19.03 -2.36
CA SER A 78 -0.97 -18.07 -3.32
C SER A 78 0.05 -16.94 -3.54
N PRO A 79 0.18 -16.39 -4.76
CA PRO A 79 1.01 -15.21 -4.99
C PRO A 79 0.56 -13.98 -4.18
N PHE A 80 -0.58 -14.07 -3.52
CA PHE A 80 -1.14 -13.06 -2.63
C PHE A 80 -0.99 -13.39 -1.15
N ASP A 81 -0.47 -14.56 -0.80
CA ASP A 81 -0.20 -14.90 0.59
C ASP A 81 1.05 -14.13 1.06
N PRO A 82 0.99 -13.50 2.26
CA PRO A 82 2.14 -12.79 2.77
C PRO A 82 3.28 -13.77 3.10
N PRO A 83 4.55 -13.34 2.92
CA PRO A 83 5.69 -14.18 3.27
C PRO A 83 5.71 -14.49 4.77
N ALA A 84 6.09 -15.73 5.12
CA ALA A 84 6.13 -16.22 6.49
C ALA A 84 7.13 -15.45 7.39
N ASP A 85 8.18 -14.89 6.81
CA ASP A 85 9.23 -14.10 7.46
C ASP A 85 8.91 -12.59 7.57
N GLY A 86 7.66 -12.23 7.35
CA GLY A 86 7.17 -10.84 7.37
C GLY A 86 7.10 -10.17 8.76
N GLY A 87 7.62 -10.78 9.83
CA GLY A 87 7.70 -10.20 11.18
C GLY A 87 6.34 -10.05 11.89
N ASN A 88 6.29 -9.20 12.93
CA ASN A 88 5.09 -8.97 13.75
C ASN A 88 4.83 -7.50 14.03
N GLY A 89 3.58 -7.17 14.42
CA GLY A 89 3.13 -5.83 14.81
C GLY A 89 3.01 -4.88 13.60
N ARG A 90 2.90 -3.58 13.89
CA ARG A 90 2.70 -2.52 12.90
C ARG A 90 3.90 -2.39 11.95
N ARG A 91 3.71 -2.68 10.68
CA ARG A 91 4.78 -2.67 9.68
C ARG A 91 4.27 -2.69 8.24
N VAL A 92 5.17 -2.41 7.32
CA VAL A 92 5.02 -2.70 5.89
C VAL A 92 5.90 -3.91 5.56
N VAL A 93 5.37 -4.89 4.86
CA VAL A 93 6.12 -6.01 4.29
C VAL A 93 6.15 -5.88 2.78
N TYR A 94 7.31 -5.84 2.18
CA TYR A 94 7.50 -5.83 0.73
C TYR A 94 8.22 -7.11 0.29
N SER A 95 7.53 -7.96 -0.47
CA SER A 95 8.15 -9.13 -1.10
C SER A 95 8.65 -8.77 -2.50
N LYS A 96 9.93 -8.99 -2.72
CA LYS A 96 10.59 -8.75 -4.02
C LYS A 96 10.18 -9.79 -5.06
N SER A 97 10.05 -11.06 -4.66
CA SER A 97 9.63 -12.12 -5.58
C SER A 97 8.17 -11.98 -6.00
N GLN A 98 7.30 -11.58 -5.08
CA GLN A 98 5.87 -11.42 -5.34
C GLN A 98 5.50 -10.04 -5.90
N GLN A 99 6.42 -9.06 -5.85
CA GLN A 99 6.17 -7.66 -6.23
C GLN A 99 4.87 -7.14 -5.61
N THR A 100 4.72 -7.38 -4.30
CA THR A 100 3.51 -7.08 -3.52
C THR A 100 3.91 -6.49 -2.18
N VAL A 101 3.06 -5.61 -1.67
CA VAL A 101 3.18 -4.99 -0.35
C VAL A 101 1.98 -5.39 0.49
N TRP A 102 2.23 -5.76 1.75
CA TRP A 102 1.23 -5.94 2.80
C TRP A 102 1.49 -4.93 3.91
N VAL A 103 0.43 -4.37 4.44
CA VAL A 103 0.50 -3.42 5.56
C VAL A 103 -0.26 -4.01 6.74
N TYR A 104 0.41 -4.08 7.88
CA TYR A 104 -0.09 -4.66 9.11
C TYR A 104 -0.27 -3.59 10.17
N ASP A 105 -1.36 -3.66 10.91
CA ASP A 105 -1.58 -2.86 12.11
C ASP A 105 -0.82 -3.41 13.34
N GLU A 106 -1.05 -2.81 14.48
CA GLU A 106 -0.44 -3.19 15.76
C GLU A 106 -0.86 -4.58 16.24
N THR A 107 -2.03 -5.06 15.81
CA THR A 107 -2.59 -6.38 16.15
C THR A 107 -2.12 -7.50 15.23
N ASN A 108 -1.23 -7.17 14.29
CA ASN A 108 -0.76 -8.08 13.24
C ASN A 108 -1.82 -8.44 12.20
N THR A 109 -2.85 -7.61 12.04
CA THR A 109 -3.88 -7.75 11.02
C THR A 109 -3.45 -7.06 9.74
N ILE A 110 -3.65 -7.72 8.59
CA ILE A 110 -3.42 -7.10 7.27
C ILE A 110 -4.55 -6.11 7.01
N ILE A 111 -4.22 -4.83 6.95
CA ILE A 111 -5.18 -3.74 6.69
C ILE A 111 -5.13 -3.22 5.25
N LYS A 112 -4.09 -3.57 4.51
CA LYS A 112 -3.97 -3.27 3.08
C LYS A 112 -2.99 -4.22 2.41
N MET A 113 -3.29 -4.57 1.16
CA MET A 113 -2.40 -5.29 0.26
C MET A 113 -2.55 -4.70 -1.14
N HIS A 114 -1.43 -4.51 -1.85
CA HIS A 114 -1.45 -4.05 -3.24
C HIS A 114 -0.19 -4.47 -3.98
N ARG A 115 -0.31 -4.55 -5.31
CA ARG A 115 0.82 -4.85 -6.19
C ARG A 115 1.70 -3.63 -6.40
N VAL A 116 2.99 -3.88 -6.57
CA VAL A 116 4.00 -2.83 -6.76
C VAL A 116 4.95 -3.19 -7.89
N SER A 117 5.82 -2.26 -8.28
CA SER A 117 6.97 -2.53 -9.14
C SER A 117 8.24 -2.05 -8.45
N GLY A 118 8.95 -3.00 -7.90
CA GLY A 118 10.30 -2.81 -7.37
C GLY A 118 11.36 -3.34 -8.31
N ARG A 119 12.49 -3.75 -7.75
CA ARG A 119 13.60 -4.41 -8.43
C ARG A 119 13.72 -5.87 -7.99
N GLN A 120 13.93 -6.78 -8.91
CA GLN A 120 14.12 -8.19 -8.60
C GLN A 120 15.52 -8.50 -8.07
N ASP A 121 16.54 -7.72 -8.47
CA ASP A 121 17.91 -7.84 -7.98
C ASP A 121 17.93 -7.85 -6.44
N PRO A 122 18.62 -8.80 -5.79
CA PRO A 122 18.58 -8.95 -4.33
C PRO A 122 19.20 -7.75 -3.57
N ARG A 123 19.92 -6.85 -4.23
CA ARG A 123 20.69 -5.79 -3.58
C ARG A 123 19.93 -4.49 -3.32
N ASP A 124 18.95 -4.13 -4.14
CA ASP A 124 18.34 -2.80 -4.11
C ASP A 124 16.80 -2.87 -4.00
N PRO A 125 16.20 -2.82 -2.80
CA PRO A 125 16.83 -2.98 -1.49
C PRO A 125 17.16 -4.45 -1.21
N SER A 126 18.19 -4.73 -0.43
CA SER A 126 18.45 -6.09 0.08
C SER A 126 17.32 -6.53 1.01
N PRO A 127 17.03 -7.85 1.12
CA PRO A 127 16.17 -8.36 2.18
C PRO A 127 16.67 -7.92 3.56
N GLY A 128 15.75 -7.53 4.44
CA GLY A 128 16.10 -7.03 5.76
C GLY A 128 15.03 -6.15 6.40
N VAL A 129 15.34 -5.63 7.58
CA VAL A 129 14.47 -4.75 8.37
C VAL A 129 14.98 -3.31 8.27
N TYR A 130 14.09 -2.42 7.92
CA TYR A 130 14.35 -0.99 7.71
C TYR A 130 13.35 -0.16 8.49
N GLN A 131 13.58 1.15 8.50
CA GLN A 131 12.62 2.13 9.00
C GLN A 131 12.48 3.29 8.03
N VAL A 132 11.27 3.84 7.94
CA VAL A 132 11.06 5.10 7.22
C VAL A 132 11.82 6.21 7.93
N TRP A 133 12.76 6.85 7.21
CA TRP A 133 13.63 7.89 7.78
C TRP A 133 13.42 9.27 7.14
N SER A 134 12.76 9.35 5.98
CA SER A 134 12.52 10.62 5.28
C SER A 134 11.33 10.50 4.34
N ARG A 135 10.63 11.61 4.14
CA ARG A 135 9.46 11.70 3.27
C ARG A 135 9.48 12.98 2.45
N SER A 136 8.95 12.96 1.23
CA SER A 136 8.79 14.13 0.36
C SER A 136 7.52 14.02 -0.45
N ILE A 137 6.66 15.05 -0.42
CA ILE A 137 5.41 15.07 -1.17
C ILE A 137 5.65 15.09 -2.69
N ARG A 138 6.75 15.70 -3.12
CA ARG A 138 7.25 15.71 -4.51
C ARG A 138 8.76 15.53 -4.52
N THR A 139 9.25 14.85 -5.57
CA THR A 139 10.69 14.67 -5.81
C THR A 139 10.95 14.35 -7.28
N PHE A 140 12.21 14.21 -7.63
CA PHE A 140 12.64 13.93 -9.00
C PHE A 140 13.85 12.99 -8.99
N SER A 141 14.14 12.40 -10.15
CA SER A 141 15.33 11.57 -10.34
C SER A 141 16.58 12.44 -10.43
N VAL A 142 17.57 12.14 -9.59
CA VAL A 142 18.87 12.86 -9.62
C VAL A 142 19.57 12.69 -10.97
N ASN A 143 19.46 11.51 -11.57
CA ASN A 143 20.11 11.20 -12.86
C ASN A 143 19.34 11.77 -14.07
N ASN A 144 18.04 12.01 -13.92
CA ASN A 144 17.20 12.61 -14.97
C ASN A 144 16.07 13.42 -14.33
N PRO A 145 16.27 14.74 -14.12
CA PRO A 145 15.30 15.61 -13.44
C PRO A 145 13.95 15.75 -14.17
N SER A 146 13.85 15.34 -15.44
CA SER A 146 12.56 15.31 -16.14
C SER A 146 11.62 14.19 -15.61
N ILE A 147 12.18 13.22 -14.86
CA ILE A 147 11.39 12.15 -14.22
C ILE A 147 11.06 12.58 -12.80
N THR A 148 9.77 12.76 -12.53
CA THR A 148 9.24 13.23 -11.24
C THR A 148 8.23 12.25 -10.68
N TRP A 149 8.03 12.28 -9.36
CA TRP A 149 6.98 11.50 -8.68
C TRP A 149 6.59 12.14 -7.36
N GLY A 150 5.40 11.76 -6.88
CA GLY A 150 4.88 12.17 -5.59
C GLY A 150 5.01 11.09 -4.51
N TYR A 151 4.71 11.50 -3.29
CA TYR A 151 4.51 10.63 -2.12
C TYR A 151 5.69 9.72 -1.80
N MET A 152 6.92 10.24 -1.92
CA MET A 152 8.15 9.49 -1.67
C MET A 152 8.34 9.22 -0.18
N ILE A 153 8.40 7.95 0.21
CA ILE A 153 8.61 7.44 1.58
C ILE A 153 9.89 6.62 1.57
N ARG A 154 11.00 7.21 2.06
CA ARG A 154 12.34 6.59 2.01
C ARG A 154 12.57 5.69 3.20
N PHE A 155 13.01 4.45 2.95
CA PHE A 155 13.34 3.47 3.99
C PHE A 155 14.70 2.82 3.81
N ALA A 156 15.29 2.81 2.61
CA ALA A 156 16.58 2.18 2.35
C ALA A 156 17.51 3.07 1.52
N LYS A 157 18.77 2.67 1.45
CA LYS A 157 19.79 3.17 0.53
C LYS A 157 20.18 2.04 -0.41
N GLY A 158 20.34 2.35 -1.67
CA GLY A 158 20.91 1.42 -2.64
C GLY A 158 22.42 1.40 -2.58
N ASP A 159 23.05 0.41 -3.17
CA ASP A 159 24.52 0.19 -3.19
C ASP A 159 25.31 1.40 -3.71
N ARG A 160 24.70 2.19 -4.60
CA ARG A 160 25.28 3.42 -5.15
C ARG A 160 24.87 4.69 -4.38
N GLY A 161 24.37 4.55 -3.17
CA GLY A 161 23.94 5.65 -2.31
C GLY A 161 22.61 6.29 -2.69
N GLY A 162 21.92 5.83 -3.72
CA GLY A 162 20.58 6.29 -4.11
C GLY A 162 19.55 6.02 -3.02
N ASN A 163 18.57 6.92 -2.88
CA ASN A 163 17.47 6.71 -1.96
C ASN A 163 16.46 5.71 -2.52
N ILE A 164 16.09 4.72 -1.74
CA ILE A 164 15.05 3.74 -2.05
C ILE A 164 13.85 3.99 -1.16
N GLY A 165 12.66 3.93 -1.74
CA GLY A 165 11.40 4.15 -1.02
C GLY A 165 10.19 3.78 -1.83
N PHE A 166 9.01 3.83 -1.19
CA PHE A 166 7.72 3.74 -1.84
C PHE A 166 7.34 5.07 -2.46
N HIS A 167 6.75 5.05 -3.64
CA HIS A 167 6.21 6.25 -4.30
C HIS A 167 5.25 5.87 -5.43
N GLU A 168 4.49 6.84 -5.95
CA GLU A 168 3.67 6.61 -7.14
C GLU A 168 4.51 6.25 -8.37
N ILE A 169 3.87 5.69 -9.40
CA ILE A 169 4.51 5.50 -10.72
C ILE A 169 5.04 6.86 -11.19
N PRO A 170 6.35 6.98 -11.54
CA PRO A 170 6.91 8.25 -11.98
C PRO A 170 6.32 8.74 -13.30
N TYR A 171 6.43 10.04 -13.49
CA TYR A 171 6.03 10.72 -14.73
C TYR A 171 7.26 11.32 -15.40
N GLN A 172 7.29 11.27 -16.72
CA GLN A 172 8.24 11.99 -17.56
C GLN A 172 7.48 12.79 -18.62
N TYR A 173 7.70 14.10 -18.66
CA TYR A 173 6.98 15.01 -19.56
C TYR A 173 5.44 14.84 -19.49
N GLY A 174 4.91 14.67 -18.28
CA GLY A 174 3.47 14.49 -18.03
C GLY A 174 2.91 13.10 -18.38
N ARG A 175 3.74 12.15 -18.81
CA ARG A 175 3.33 10.77 -19.11
C ARG A 175 3.90 9.80 -18.07
N PRO A 176 3.12 8.82 -17.60
CA PRO A 176 3.64 7.80 -16.70
C PRO A 176 4.71 6.96 -17.42
N VAL A 177 5.80 6.65 -16.71
CA VAL A 177 6.89 5.81 -17.26
C VAL A 177 6.56 4.32 -17.25
N GLN A 178 5.43 3.96 -16.68
CA GLN A 178 4.91 2.59 -16.54
C GLN A 178 3.39 2.65 -16.43
N SER A 179 2.67 1.67 -17.00
CA SER A 179 1.22 1.56 -16.79
C SER A 179 0.89 0.87 -15.46
N VAL A 180 -0.33 1.05 -14.96
CA VAL A 180 -0.82 0.39 -13.74
C VAL A 180 -0.86 -1.12 -13.91
N ASP A 181 -1.24 -1.63 -15.09
CA ASP A 181 -1.30 -3.07 -15.40
C ASP A 181 0.05 -3.78 -15.31
N GLN A 182 1.14 -3.03 -15.37
CA GLN A 182 2.49 -3.55 -15.21
C GLN A 182 2.93 -3.67 -13.73
N LEU A 183 2.10 -3.24 -12.78
CA LEU A 183 2.38 -3.49 -11.37
C LEU A 183 2.35 -5.00 -11.09
N GLY A 184 3.29 -5.46 -10.28
CA GLY A 184 3.61 -6.88 -10.09
C GLY A 184 4.76 -7.36 -10.95
N GLN A 185 5.33 -6.50 -11.81
CA GLN A 185 6.56 -6.77 -12.54
C GLN A 185 7.72 -5.93 -11.97
N PRO A 186 8.95 -6.47 -11.90
CA PRO A 186 10.10 -5.78 -11.30
C PRO A 186 10.74 -4.77 -12.27
N LEU A 187 10.07 -3.65 -12.52
CA LEU A 187 10.45 -2.68 -13.56
C LEU A 187 11.20 -1.45 -13.04
N SER A 188 11.50 -1.38 -11.73
CA SER A 188 12.20 -0.22 -11.17
C SER A 188 13.71 -0.44 -11.04
N GLY A 189 14.44 0.65 -10.83
CA GLY A 189 15.87 0.61 -10.51
C GLY A 189 16.17 0.40 -9.02
N GLY A 190 15.16 0.18 -8.17
CA GLY A 190 15.32 0.02 -6.71
C GLY A 190 14.12 0.50 -5.90
N CYS A 191 13.56 1.65 -6.23
CA CYS A 191 12.35 2.16 -5.59
C CYS A 191 11.13 1.25 -5.85
N VAL A 192 10.14 1.34 -4.97
CA VAL A 192 8.91 0.52 -5.02
C VAL A 192 7.77 1.40 -5.53
N ARG A 193 7.43 1.23 -6.81
CA ARG A 193 6.38 1.98 -7.50
C ARG A 193 5.01 1.39 -7.21
N GLN A 194 4.02 2.24 -7.01
CA GLN A 194 2.64 1.86 -6.74
C GLN A 194 1.67 2.81 -7.48
N THR A 195 0.37 2.53 -7.45
CA THR A 195 -0.61 3.47 -8.00
C THR A 195 -0.54 4.79 -7.23
N THR A 196 -1.04 5.87 -7.81
CA THR A 196 -1.14 7.15 -7.08
C THR A 196 -2.05 7.03 -5.86
N GLU A 197 -3.15 6.26 -5.97
CA GLU A 197 -4.07 6.01 -4.86
C GLU A 197 -3.38 5.28 -3.71
N ASP A 198 -2.65 4.19 -3.99
CA ASP A 198 -1.90 3.45 -2.99
C ASP A 198 -0.78 4.29 -2.38
N ALA A 199 -0.14 5.14 -3.18
CA ALA A 199 0.90 6.06 -2.72
C ALA A 199 0.36 7.11 -1.74
N ILE A 200 -0.83 7.67 -2.00
CA ILE A 200 -1.53 8.59 -1.09
C ILE A 200 -1.91 7.87 0.21
N TRP A 201 -2.47 6.67 0.10
CA TRP A 201 -2.84 5.88 1.28
C TRP A 201 -1.61 5.56 2.13
N MET A 202 -0.54 5.05 1.51
CA MET A 202 0.73 4.73 2.18
C MET A 202 1.37 5.98 2.80
N TRP A 203 1.31 7.13 2.13
CA TRP A 203 1.77 8.41 2.65
C TRP A 203 1.07 8.79 3.96
N ASN A 204 -0.23 8.62 4.03
CA ASN A 204 -0.99 8.95 5.24
C ASN A 204 -0.69 7.97 6.38
N TRP A 205 -0.46 6.71 6.07
CA TRP A 205 -0.26 5.66 7.05
C TRP A 205 1.19 5.52 7.53
N ALA A 206 2.17 5.47 6.61
CA ALA A 206 3.58 5.19 6.92
C ALA A 206 4.33 6.48 7.31
N GLN A 207 4.35 6.78 8.59
CA GLN A 207 5.08 7.92 9.16
C GLN A 207 6.58 7.58 9.34
N ILE A 208 7.40 8.59 9.65
CA ILE A 208 8.81 8.40 10.04
C ILE A 208 8.85 7.43 11.23
N GLY A 209 9.78 6.47 11.20
CA GLY A 209 9.88 5.39 12.18
C GLY A 209 9.07 4.13 11.84
N THR A 210 8.15 4.18 10.85
CA THR A 210 7.42 2.97 10.42
C THR A 210 8.41 1.88 9.97
N VAL A 211 8.25 0.68 10.52
CA VAL A 211 9.05 -0.49 10.16
C VAL A 211 8.71 -0.96 8.76
N VAL A 212 9.73 -1.26 7.97
CA VAL A 212 9.61 -1.85 6.63
C VAL A 212 10.44 -3.12 6.58
N ILE A 213 9.81 -4.24 6.29
CA ILE A 213 10.46 -5.53 6.12
C ILE A 213 10.50 -5.85 4.63
N VAL A 214 11.69 -6.07 4.11
CA VAL A 214 11.91 -6.53 2.72
C VAL A 214 12.23 -7.99 2.76
N THR A 215 11.44 -8.80 2.07
CA THR A 215 11.67 -10.25 1.90
C THR A 215 12.13 -10.55 0.47
N PRO A 216 12.76 -11.71 0.24
CA PRO A 216 13.18 -12.16 -1.08
C PRO A 216 12.07 -12.17 -2.14
#